data_43135a14e3165508c09d1ce2630c05a0
#
_entry.id   43135a14e3165508c09d1ce2630c05a0
#
_cell.length_a   1.000
_cell.length_b   1.000
_cell.length_c   1.000
_cell.angle_alpha   90.00
_cell.angle_beta   90.00
_cell.angle_gamma   90.00
#
_symmetry.space_group_name_H-M   'P 1'
#
loop_
_entity.id
_entity.type
_entity.pdbx_description
1 polymer ?
#
loop_
_entity_poly.entity_id
_entity_poly.type
_entity_poly.pdbx_seq_one_letter_code
_entity_poly.pdbx_strand_id
1 'polypeptide(L)'
;MAINVRPKETLATFSVSSIGTGVAQTVRPGGSTHVIPVDAAPAFGGRDSAPSPISYALAALVSCSQVTAQIVAKDLGIKLESFAFELAADLDTAVLVGGSRDADANFERVSVDATIR
;
A
#
# COMPACT_ATOMS: atom_id res chain seq x y z
N MET A 1 8.85 -35.66 -7.49
CA MET A 1 8.61 -34.25 -7.12
C MET A 1 7.26 -34.15 -6.44
N ALA A 2 7.25 -33.68 -5.22
CA ALA A 2 6.00 -33.50 -4.50
C ALA A 2 5.33 -32.22 -4.99
N ILE A 3 4.08 -32.30 -5.43
CA ILE A 3 3.26 -31.16 -5.74
C ILE A 3 2.64 -30.68 -4.44
N ASN A 4 3.02 -29.51 -4.01
CA ASN A 4 2.49 -28.91 -2.81
C ASN A 4 1.17 -28.22 -3.15
N VAL A 5 0.07 -28.93 -3.00
CA VAL A 5 -1.26 -28.37 -3.22
C VAL A 5 -1.72 -27.70 -1.93
N ARG A 6 -1.92 -26.38 -2.00
CA ARG A 6 -2.42 -25.63 -0.85
C ARG A 6 -3.85 -26.06 -0.56
N PRO A 7 -4.18 -26.44 0.68
CA PRO A 7 -5.55 -26.73 1.06
C PRO A 7 -6.47 -25.53 0.83
N LYS A 8 -7.70 -25.79 0.41
CA LYS A 8 -8.67 -24.73 0.11
C LYS A 8 -8.98 -23.84 1.33
N GLU A 9 -8.89 -24.43 2.52
CA GLU A 9 -9.15 -23.73 3.80
C GLU A 9 -8.09 -22.68 4.13
N THR A 10 -6.92 -22.71 3.49
CA THR A 10 -5.88 -21.69 3.69
C THR A 10 -6.04 -20.48 2.79
N LEU A 11 -6.97 -20.55 1.84
CA LEU A 11 -7.25 -19.41 0.96
C LEU A 11 -8.12 -18.41 1.68
N ALA A 12 -7.71 -17.14 1.66
CA ALA A 12 -8.47 -16.02 2.20
C ALA A 12 -8.74 -15.03 1.08
N THR A 13 -9.95 -14.47 1.08
CA THR A 13 -10.34 -13.44 0.13
C THR A 13 -10.44 -12.11 0.87
N PHE A 14 -9.73 -11.13 0.38
CA PHE A 14 -9.77 -9.77 0.89
C PHE A 14 -10.50 -8.88 -0.13
N SER A 15 -11.34 -8.00 0.34
CA SER A 15 -12.13 -7.13 -0.52
C SER A 15 -12.22 -5.73 0.05
N VAL A 16 -12.41 -4.77 -0.82
CA VAL A 16 -12.72 -3.39 -0.45
C VAL A 16 -13.82 -2.88 -1.36
N SER A 17 -14.58 -1.93 -0.88
CA SER A 17 -15.55 -1.18 -1.69
C SER A 17 -15.25 0.31 -1.56
N SER A 18 -15.63 1.07 -2.57
CA SER A 18 -15.38 2.52 -2.58
C SER A 18 -16.61 3.25 -3.08
N ILE A 19 -16.86 4.41 -2.50
CA ILE A 19 -17.85 5.37 -2.97
C ILE A 19 -17.25 6.76 -2.89
N GLY A 20 -17.51 7.60 -3.88
CA GLY A 20 -16.94 8.94 -3.88
C GLY A 20 -17.50 9.84 -4.96
N THR A 21 -17.02 11.08 -4.95
CA THR A 21 -17.35 12.11 -5.94
C THR A 21 -16.05 12.84 -6.32
N GLY A 22 -15.81 12.98 -7.62
CA GLY A 22 -14.54 13.51 -8.10
C GLY A 22 -13.40 12.55 -7.77
N VAL A 23 -12.33 13.06 -7.16
CA VAL A 23 -11.20 12.23 -6.71
C VAL A 23 -11.31 11.82 -5.24
N ALA A 24 -12.20 12.48 -4.49
CA ALA A 24 -12.41 12.15 -3.07
C ALA A 24 -13.27 10.90 -2.95
N GLN A 25 -12.87 10.00 -2.07
CA GLN A 25 -13.57 8.74 -1.89
C GLN A 25 -13.44 8.20 -0.48
N THR A 26 -14.37 7.33 -0.13
CA THR A 26 -14.33 6.55 1.10
C THR A 26 -14.22 5.08 0.72
N VAL A 27 -13.15 4.44 1.16
CA VAL A 27 -12.93 3.01 0.93
C VAL A 27 -13.23 2.25 2.22
N ARG A 28 -13.90 1.12 2.09
CA ARG A 28 -14.27 0.27 3.22
C ARG A 28 -13.76 -1.14 2.99
N PRO A 29 -12.88 -1.64 3.89
CA PRO A 29 -12.50 -3.04 3.84
C PRO A 29 -13.71 -3.94 4.13
N GLY A 30 -13.82 -5.04 3.39
CA GLY A 30 -14.88 -6.01 3.58
C GLY A 30 -14.77 -6.68 4.95
N GLY A 31 -15.91 -6.87 5.62
CA GLY A 31 -15.94 -7.51 6.93
C GLY A 31 -15.36 -6.68 8.07
N SER A 32 -15.21 -5.38 7.87
CA SER A 32 -14.59 -4.45 8.83
C SER A 32 -15.46 -3.21 9.01
N THR A 33 -15.33 -2.57 10.17
CA THR A 33 -15.93 -1.26 10.43
C THR A 33 -14.98 -0.11 10.13
N HIS A 34 -13.76 -0.40 9.72
CA HIS A 34 -12.78 0.62 9.38
C HIS A 34 -13.16 1.38 8.11
N VAL A 35 -12.74 2.62 8.07
CA VAL A 35 -12.96 3.52 6.95
C VAL A 35 -11.61 4.09 6.52
N ILE A 36 -11.37 4.09 5.22
CA ILE A 36 -10.16 4.62 4.62
C ILE A 36 -10.55 5.83 3.78
N PRO A 37 -10.43 7.07 4.31
CA PRO A 37 -10.69 8.27 3.53
C PRO A 37 -9.55 8.48 2.53
N VAL A 38 -9.89 8.88 1.31
CA VAL A 38 -8.92 9.11 0.24
C VAL A 38 -9.25 10.42 -0.47
N ASP A 39 -8.24 11.21 -0.77
CA ASP A 39 -8.36 12.39 -1.60
C ASP A 39 -7.09 12.48 -2.47
N ALA A 40 -6.85 13.60 -3.07
CA ALA A 40 -5.65 13.88 -3.83
C ALA A 40 -5.22 15.33 -3.60
N ALA A 41 -3.98 15.63 -3.96
CA ALA A 41 -3.48 17.00 -3.95
C ALA A 41 -4.23 17.86 -4.99
N PRO A 42 -4.25 19.19 -4.82
CA PRO A 42 -4.92 20.07 -5.79
C PRO A 42 -4.42 19.90 -7.22
N ALA A 43 -3.14 19.60 -7.43
CA ALA A 43 -2.58 19.33 -8.76
C ALA A 43 -3.26 18.16 -9.47
N PHE A 44 -3.89 17.25 -8.73
CA PHE A 44 -4.59 16.09 -9.26
C PHE A 44 -6.11 16.18 -9.08
N GLY A 45 -6.62 17.37 -8.83
CA GLY A 45 -8.05 17.62 -8.76
C GLY A 45 -8.68 17.45 -7.38
N GLY A 46 -7.88 17.27 -6.35
CA GLY A 46 -8.33 17.11 -4.97
C GLY A 46 -8.24 18.38 -4.15
N ARG A 47 -8.51 18.26 -2.85
CA ARG A 47 -8.40 19.31 -1.85
C ARG A 47 -7.46 18.96 -0.70
N ASP A 48 -6.72 17.86 -0.84
CA ASP A 48 -5.81 17.36 0.19
C ASP A 48 -6.51 17.17 1.55
N SER A 49 -7.74 16.69 1.53
CA SER A 49 -8.53 16.46 2.74
C SER A 49 -8.28 15.09 3.36
N ALA A 50 -7.52 14.23 2.69
CA ALA A 50 -7.15 12.89 3.14
C ALA A 50 -5.90 12.45 2.38
N PRO A 51 -5.23 11.38 2.84
CA PRO A 51 -4.06 10.86 2.12
C PRO A 51 -4.40 10.45 0.68
N SER A 52 -3.42 10.58 -0.20
CA SER A 52 -3.56 10.20 -1.60
C SER A 52 -3.48 8.68 -1.79
N PRO A 53 -3.97 8.15 -2.93
CA PRO A 53 -3.79 6.74 -3.26
C PRO A 53 -2.32 6.31 -3.26
N ILE A 54 -1.42 7.17 -3.70
CA ILE A 54 0.03 6.88 -3.70
C ILE A 54 0.53 6.70 -2.27
N SER A 55 0.15 7.59 -1.35
CA SER A 55 0.50 7.46 0.07
C SER A 55 0.00 6.17 0.67
N TYR A 56 -1.21 5.74 0.33
CA TYR A 56 -1.75 4.47 0.80
C TYR A 56 -1.01 3.27 0.22
N ALA A 57 -0.61 3.32 -1.05
CA ALA A 57 0.17 2.25 -1.66
C ALA A 57 1.52 2.08 -0.96
N LEU A 58 2.21 3.18 -0.67
CA LEU A 58 3.48 3.16 0.04
C LEU A 58 3.30 2.74 1.51
N ALA A 59 2.25 3.22 2.17
CA ALA A 59 1.90 2.81 3.53
C ALA A 59 1.61 1.30 3.61
N ALA A 60 0.91 0.76 2.63
CA ALA A 60 0.64 -0.68 2.56
C ALA A 60 1.94 -1.48 2.43
N LEU A 61 2.88 -1.01 1.62
CA LEU A 61 4.17 -1.69 1.44
C LEU A 61 4.97 -1.74 2.75
N VAL A 62 5.12 -0.61 3.45
CA VAL A 62 5.88 -0.61 4.71
C VAL A 62 5.17 -1.37 5.82
N SER A 63 3.86 -1.26 5.92
CA SER A 63 3.10 -1.97 6.96
C SER A 63 3.10 -3.47 6.72
N CYS A 64 2.97 -3.91 5.48
CA CYS A 64 3.07 -5.33 5.13
C CYS A 64 4.48 -5.88 5.43
N SER A 65 5.51 -5.10 5.15
CA SER A 65 6.90 -5.47 5.48
C SER A 65 7.09 -5.69 6.98
N GLN A 66 6.53 -4.82 7.82
CA GLN A 66 6.61 -4.97 9.26
C GLN A 66 5.86 -6.21 9.76
N VAL A 67 4.64 -6.42 9.30
CA VAL A 67 3.85 -7.60 9.68
C VAL A 67 4.56 -8.88 9.28
N THR A 68 5.08 -8.94 8.07
CA THR A 68 5.80 -10.11 7.56
C THR A 68 7.09 -10.37 8.36
N ALA A 69 7.86 -9.32 8.65
CA ALA A 69 9.08 -9.45 9.46
C ALA A 69 8.76 -9.97 10.86
N GLN A 70 7.67 -9.51 11.47
CA GLN A 70 7.25 -9.97 12.78
C GLN A 70 6.83 -11.45 12.77
N ILE A 71 6.11 -11.88 11.74
CA ILE A 71 5.71 -13.29 11.58
C ILE A 71 6.95 -14.19 11.43
N VAL A 72 7.88 -13.81 10.56
CA VAL A 72 9.11 -14.58 10.32
C VAL A 72 9.96 -14.63 11.59
N ALA A 73 10.13 -13.51 12.26
CA ALA A 73 10.91 -13.45 13.51
C ALA A 73 10.31 -14.38 14.57
N LYS A 74 8.99 -14.40 14.71
CA LYS A 74 8.29 -15.29 15.64
C LYS A 74 8.57 -16.76 15.30
N ASP A 75 8.50 -17.12 14.03
CA ASP A 75 8.77 -18.50 13.57
C ASP A 75 10.22 -18.92 13.83
N LEU A 76 11.16 -17.97 13.77
CA LEU A 76 12.57 -18.19 14.05
C LEU A 76 12.96 -18.06 15.54
N GLY A 77 12.00 -17.76 16.40
CA GLY A 77 12.25 -17.55 17.82
C GLY A 77 13.02 -16.26 18.14
N ILE A 78 12.97 -15.28 17.23
CA ILE A 78 13.64 -13.99 17.38
C ILE A 78 12.63 -12.96 17.89
N LYS A 79 12.99 -12.23 18.95
CA LYS A 79 12.17 -11.14 19.46
C LYS A 79 12.61 -9.83 18.80
N LEU A 80 11.69 -9.16 18.12
CA LEU A 80 11.92 -7.84 17.56
C LEU A 80 11.22 -6.80 18.43
N GLU A 81 11.93 -5.75 18.80
CA GLU A 81 11.44 -4.73 19.73
C GLU A 81 10.87 -3.50 19.01
N SER A 82 11.46 -3.13 17.88
CA SER A 82 11.02 -1.94 17.18
C SER A 82 11.34 -2.00 15.69
N PHE A 83 10.54 -1.26 14.94
CA PHE A 83 10.70 -1.08 13.49
C PHE A 83 10.61 0.40 13.17
N ALA A 84 11.48 0.86 12.29
CA ALA A 84 11.36 2.16 11.67
C ALA A 84 11.65 2.00 10.18
N PHE A 85 10.73 2.48 9.35
CA PHE A 85 10.86 2.44 7.91
C PHE A 85 10.75 3.84 7.34
N GLU A 86 11.67 4.18 6.44
CA GLU A 86 11.51 5.32 5.54
C GLU A 86 11.45 4.79 4.13
N LEU A 87 10.42 5.18 3.39
CA LEU A 87 10.19 4.71 2.04
C LEU A 87 9.93 5.92 1.15
N ALA A 88 10.63 5.96 0.03
CA ALA A 88 10.46 6.97 -1.00
C ALA A 88 10.26 6.28 -2.35
N ALA A 89 9.42 6.88 -3.17
CA ALA A 89 9.17 6.38 -4.51
C ALA A 89 9.11 7.54 -5.50
N ASP A 90 9.65 7.33 -6.67
CA ASP A 90 9.62 8.29 -7.75
C ASP A 90 8.59 7.85 -8.80
N LEU A 91 7.73 8.77 -9.17
CA LEU A 91 6.68 8.57 -10.16
C LEU A 91 6.69 9.74 -11.14
N ASP A 92 6.72 9.45 -12.43
CA ASP A 92 6.56 10.49 -13.44
C ASP A 92 5.08 10.89 -13.51
N THR A 93 4.77 12.09 -13.03
CA THR A 93 3.41 12.60 -12.99
C THR A 93 2.92 13.14 -14.34
N ALA A 94 3.80 13.30 -15.30
CA ALA A 94 3.44 13.85 -16.63
C ALA A 94 2.39 12.99 -17.34
N VAL A 95 2.44 11.68 -17.17
CA VAL A 95 1.44 10.77 -17.75
C VAL A 95 0.08 10.95 -17.08
N LEU A 96 0.06 11.15 -15.77
CA LEU A 96 -1.18 11.28 -14.99
C LEU A 96 -1.92 12.58 -15.29
N VAL A 97 -1.20 13.65 -15.59
CA VAL A 97 -1.80 14.96 -15.88
C VAL A 97 -1.93 15.23 -17.39
N GLY A 98 -1.71 14.21 -18.21
CA GLY A 98 -1.91 14.30 -19.66
C GLY A 98 -0.77 14.96 -20.43
N GLY A 99 0.41 15.08 -19.83
CA GLY A 99 1.55 15.78 -20.43
C GLY A 99 2.40 14.95 -21.36
N SER A 100 2.44 13.62 -21.22
CA SER A 100 3.24 12.74 -22.06
C SER A 100 2.62 11.36 -22.15
N ARG A 101 2.76 10.73 -23.32
CA ARG A 101 2.38 9.33 -23.56
C ARG A 101 3.60 8.41 -23.65
N ASP A 102 4.79 8.96 -23.57
CA ASP A 102 6.04 8.21 -23.76
C ASP A 102 6.63 7.68 -22.46
N ALA A 103 6.01 8.00 -21.31
CA ALA A 103 6.41 7.53 -20.00
C ALA A 103 5.37 6.57 -19.42
N ASP A 104 5.82 5.65 -18.59
CA ASP A 104 4.96 4.73 -17.87
C ASP A 104 4.46 5.38 -16.57
N ALA A 105 3.19 5.15 -16.21
CA ALA A 105 2.62 5.60 -14.95
C ALA A 105 2.96 4.65 -13.80
N ASN A 106 4.19 4.17 -13.75
CA ASN A 106 4.70 3.26 -12.74
C ASN A 106 5.71 3.97 -11.85
N PHE A 107 5.95 3.42 -10.67
CA PHE A 107 7.08 3.87 -9.88
C PHE A 107 8.38 3.52 -10.61
N GLU A 108 9.21 4.51 -10.88
CA GLU A 108 10.52 4.31 -11.51
C GLU A 108 11.54 3.80 -10.50
N ARG A 109 11.40 4.23 -9.25
CA ARG A 109 12.27 3.83 -8.15
C ARG A 109 11.46 3.74 -6.88
N VAL A 110 11.72 2.71 -6.11
CA VAL A 110 11.25 2.59 -4.73
C VAL A 110 12.48 2.29 -3.86
N SER A 111 12.72 3.12 -2.87
CA SER A 111 13.81 2.91 -1.91
C SER A 111 13.24 2.77 -0.51
N VAL A 112 13.81 1.85 0.27
CA VAL A 112 13.36 1.58 1.63
C VAL A 112 14.58 1.56 2.55
N ASP A 113 14.55 2.37 3.59
CA ASP A 113 15.48 2.29 4.69
C ASP A 113 14.76 1.70 5.91
N ALA A 114 15.26 0.58 6.42
CA ALA A 114 14.68 -0.10 7.56
C ALA A 114 15.65 -0.14 8.72
N THR A 115 15.21 0.27 9.89
CA THR A 115 15.93 0.10 11.14
C THR A 115 15.11 -0.83 12.03
N ILE A 116 15.69 -1.99 12.34
CA ILE A 116 14.99 -3.04 13.10
C ILE A 116 15.86 -3.37 14.33
N ARG A 117 15.24 -3.41 15.51
CA ARG A 117 15.90 -3.75 16.77
C ARG A 117 15.16 -4.88 17.47
#